data_64a6fe78d992a8520243c03499013ba3
#
_entry.id   64a6fe78d992a8520243c03499013ba3
#
_cell.length_a   1.000
_cell.length_b   1.000
_cell.length_c   1.000
_cell.angle_alpha   90.00
_cell.angle_beta   90.00
_cell.angle_gamma   90.00
#
_symmetry.space_group_name_H-M   'P 1'
#
loop_
_entity.id
_entity.type
_entity.pdbx_description
1 polymer ?
#
loop_
_entity_poly.entity_id
_entity_poly.type
_entity_poly.pdbx_seq_one_letter_code
_entity_poly.pdbx_strand_id
1 'polypeptide(L)' 'ISPTILAVATILVAISIVLLSTIEMLRRRSERLRGMSPG' A
#
# COMPACT_ATOMS: atom_id res chain seq x y z
N ILE A 1 24.38 -0.44 17.60
CA ILE A 1 23.32 -0.61 16.60
C ILE A 1 23.91 -0.35 15.23
N SER A 2 23.84 -1.33 14.38
CA SER A 2 24.39 -1.21 13.03
C SER A 2 23.46 -0.37 12.15
N PRO A 3 23.97 0.63 11.44
CA PRO A 3 23.15 1.42 10.52
C PRO A 3 22.49 0.57 9.44
N THR A 4 23.08 -0.56 9.12
CA THR A 4 22.52 -1.50 8.14
C THR A 4 21.19 -2.06 8.61
N ILE A 5 21.07 -2.38 9.89
CA ILE A 5 19.83 -2.91 10.46
C ILE A 5 18.73 -1.86 10.40
N LEU A 6 19.06 -0.62 10.73
CA LEU A 6 18.12 0.48 10.63
C LEU A 6 17.67 0.74 9.20
N ALA A 7 18.60 0.67 8.27
CA ALA A 7 18.28 0.85 6.84
C ALA A 7 17.31 -0.24 6.34
N VAL A 8 17.58 -1.49 6.69
CA VAL A 8 16.70 -2.60 6.31
C VAL A 8 15.31 -2.42 6.92
N ALA A 9 15.25 -2.06 8.18
CA ALA A 9 13.98 -1.83 8.86
C ALA A 9 13.18 -0.72 8.17
N THR A 10 13.84 0.38 7.84
CA THR A 10 13.22 1.51 7.14
C THR A 10 12.70 1.10 5.77
N ILE A 11 13.47 0.34 5.03
CA ILE A 11 13.06 -0.15 3.71
C ILE A 11 11.84 -1.04 3.82
N LEU A 12 11.83 -1.95 4.79
CA LEU A 12 10.69 -2.84 5.00
C LEU A 12 9.42 -2.08 5.34
N VAL A 13 9.54 -1.09 6.21
CA VAL A 13 8.39 -0.24 6.56
C VAL A 13 7.90 0.54 5.34
N ALA A 14 8.82 1.12 4.57
CA ALA A 14 8.46 1.87 3.37
C ALA A 14 7.74 0.98 2.36
N ILE A 15 8.24 -0.22 2.12
CA ILE A 15 7.61 -1.18 1.22
C ILE A 15 6.22 -1.54 1.71
N SER A 16 6.07 -1.80 3.00
CA SER A 16 4.77 -2.13 3.59
C SER A 16 3.75 -1.01 3.37
N ILE A 17 4.16 0.22 3.61
CA ILE A 17 3.30 1.38 3.41
C ILE A 17 2.89 1.52 1.94
N VAL A 18 3.83 1.37 1.03
CA VAL A 18 3.56 1.46 -0.40
C VAL A 18 2.59 0.36 -0.84
N LEU A 19 2.80 -0.86 -0.39
CA LEU A 19 1.92 -1.98 -0.72
C LEU A 19 0.51 -1.75 -0.20
N LEU A 20 0.38 -1.36 1.06
CA LEU A 20 -0.92 -1.07 1.65
C LEU A 20 -1.63 0.06 0.91
N SER A 21 -0.91 1.14 0.61
CA SER A 21 -1.46 2.27 -0.13
C SER A 21 -1.94 1.85 -1.52
N THR A 22 -1.16 1.04 -2.21
CA THR A 22 -1.50 0.54 -3.54
C THR A 22 -2.76 -0.32 -3.50
N ILE A 23 -2.82 -1.25 -2.55
CA ILE A 23 -3.98 -2.12 -2.37
C ILE A 23 -5.23 -1.29 -2.07
N GLU A 24 -5.09 -0.33 -1.17
CA GLU A 24 -6.20 0.55 -0.79
C GLU A 24 -6.68 1.38 -1.97
N MET A 25 -5.78 1.89 -2.77
CA MET A 25 -6.11 2.61 -3.98
C MET A 25 -6.89 1.75 -4.97
N LEU A 26 -6.44 0.54 -5.19
CA LEU A 26 -7.11 -0.39 -6.09
C LEU A 26 -8.50 -0.76 -5.57
N ARG A 27 -8.63 -0.93 -4.26
CA ARG A 27 -9.93 -1.20 -3.64
C ARG A 27 -10.91 -0.07 -3.88
N ARG A 28 -10.49 1.16 -3.61
CA ARG A 28 -11.32 2.34 -3.81
C ARG A 28 -11.73 2.49 -5.26
N ARG A 29 -10.81 2.21 -6.16
CA ARG A 29 -11.08 2.27 -7.59
C ARG A 29 -12.11 1.22 -7.99
N SER A 30 -11.97 0.01 -7.50
CA SER A 30 -12.91 -1.07 -7.76
C SER A 30 -14.30 -0.74 -7.22
N GLU A 31 -14.39 -0.19 -6.03
CA GLU A 31 -15.64 0.25 -5.44
C GLU A 31 -16.32 1.36 -6.24
N ARG A 32 -15.54 2.30 -6.73
CA ARG A 32 -16.04 3.37 -7.57
C ARG A 32 -16.65 2.84 -8.86
N LEU A 33 -15.96 1.92 -9.49
CA LEU A 33 -16.45 1.30 -10.71
C LEU A 33 -17.71 0.51 -10.45
N ARG A 34 -17.79 -0.16 -9.32
CA ARG A 34 -19.00 -0.91 -8.93
C ARG A 34 -20.15 0.02 -8.56
N GLY A 35 -19.84 1.12 -7.92
CA GLY A 35 -20.83 2.13 -7.56
C GLY A 35 -21.41 2.84 -8.77
N MET A 36 -20.61 2.98 -9.82
CA MET A 36 -21.05 3.58 -11.07
C MET A 36 -21.86 2.60 -11.93
N SER A 37 -21.64 1.32 -11.76
CA SER A 37 -22.33 0.29 -12.50
C SER A 37 -23.49 -0.21 -11.65
N PRO A 38 -24.72 0.11 -12.00
CA PRO A 38 -25.90 -0.40 -11.31
C PRO A 38 -26.06 -1.88 -11.63
N GLY A 39 -25.45 -2.68 -10.84
CA GLY A 39 -25.50 -4.11 -11.11
C GLY A 39 -25.32 -4.86 -9.87
#